data_1147ff6ed701502675e5370deb2fdb93
#
_entry.id   1147ff6ed701502675e5370deb2fdb93
#
_cell.length_a   1.000
_cell.length_b   1.000
_cell.length_c   1.000
_cell.angle_alpha   90.00
_cell.angle_beta   90.00
_cell.angle_gamma   90.00
#
_symmetry.space_group_name_H-M   'P 1'
#
loop_
_entity.id
_entity.type
_entity.pdbx_description
1 polymer ?
#
loop_
_entity_poly.entity_id
_entity_poly.type
_entity_poly.pdbx_seq_one_letter_code
_entity_poly.pdbx_strand_id
1 'polypeptide(L)'
;MLTLNIIIGSLVIIYTVSGGTKAVNYTQKYQMAVILVGLVIVLFTTLSLLPENINFINAIKIASVNSKMEVLNFSFDLENRYTVWSGILGGTFLMMSYFGTDQSQVQRYLSGKSLKEMQLGMIFNGVFKIPMQFFILFIGVMVFVFYQFNPSPINFNPQGEEVIFNTVYQNEYIELKESLEDNFKEKTLVVNEFLISESQELKDKINNLSEQEQYLRDRAKILIHKAAELKKQKIESNDKDYVFIHFILENLPKGLI
;
A
#
# COMPACT_ATOMS: atom_id res chain seq x y z
N MET A 1 -12.79 -20.53 1.53
CA MET A 1 -11.56 -20.07 0.84
C MET A 1 -10.87 -21.17 0.04
N LEU A 2 -10.55 -22.35 0.61
CA LEU A 2 -9.83 -23.42 -0.10
C LEU A 2 -10.52 -23.87 -1.39
N THR A 3 -11.85 -24.07 -1.37
CA THR A 3 -12.63 -24.51 -2.54
C THR A 3 -12.58 -23.50 -3.69
N LEU A 4 -12.68 -22.20 -3.38
CA LEU A 4 -12.60 -21.13 -4.38
C LEU A 4 -11.21 -21.10 -5.03
N ASN A 5 -10.15 -21.23 -4.23
CA ASN A 5 -8.76 -21.26 -4.74
C ASN A 5 -8.52 -22.47 -5.64
N ILE A 6 -9.10 -23.64 -5.31
CA ILE A 6 -9.01 -24.85 -6.17
C ILE A 6 -9.73 -24.62 -7.49
N ILE A 7 -10.95 -24.05 -7.48
CA ILE A 7 -11.73 -23.76 -8.69
C ILE A 7 -10.97 -22.77 -9.59
N ILE A 8 -10.52 -21.64 -9.02
CA ILE A 8 -9.77 -20.62 -9.78
C ILE A 8 -8.47 -21.20 -10.31
N GLY A 9 -7.71 -21.92 -9.48
CA GLY A 9 -6.47 -22.56 -9.90
C GLY A 9 -6.68 -23.54 -11.05
N SER A 10 -7.71 -24.38 -10.98
CA SER A 10 -8.05 -25.32 -12.04
C SER A 10 -8.43 -24.61 -13.35
N LEU A 11 -9.22 -23.55 -13.29
CA LEU A 11 -9.57 -22.74 -14.47
C LEU A 11 -8.33 -22.09 -15.09
N VAL A 12 -7.42 -21.55 -14.26
CA VAL A 12 -6.14 -20.98 -14.73
C VAL A 12 -5.30 -22.02 -15.44
N ILE A 13 -5.18 -23.22 -14.88
CA ILE A 13 -4.42 -24.32 -15.50
C ILE A 13 -5.04 -24.69 -16.86
N ILE A 14 -6.35 -24.86 -16.93
CA ILE A 14 -7.05 -25.26 -18.16
C ILE A 14 -6.81 -24.25 -19.28
N TYR A 15 -7.03 -22.95 -19.05
CA TYR A 15 -6.82 -21.97 -20.12
C TYR A 15 -5.35 -21.74 -20.47
N THR A 16 -4.43 -21.88 -19.49
CA THR A 16 -3.00 -21.73 -19.74
C THR A 16 -2.44 -22.88 -20.55
N VAL A 17 -2.82 -24.11 -20.23
CA VAL A 17 -2.37 -25.30 -20.96
C VAL A 17 -2.94 -25.34 -22.38
N SER A 18 -4.23 -25.02 -22.54
CA SER A 18 -4.89 -25.07 -23.86
C SER A 18 -4.56 -23.87 -24.74
N GLY A 19 -4.36 -22.69 -24.18
CA GLY A 19 -4.14 -21.45 -24.95
C GLY A 19 -2.71 -20.96 -25.01
N GLY A 20 -1.82 -21.54 -24.20
CA GLY A 20 -0.40 -21.18 -24.13
C GLY A 20 -0.16 -19.71 -23.78
N THR A 21 1.01 -19.19 -24.15
CA THR A 21 1.42 -17.80 -23.89
C THR A 21 0.48 -16.77 -24.49
N LYS A 22 -0.19 -17.11 -25.60
CA LYS A 22 -1.14 -16.21 -26.28
C LYS A 22 -2.37 -15.95 -25.41
N ALA A 23 -2.95 -16.98 -24.80
CA ALA A 23 -4.10 -16.84 -23.91
C ALA A 23 -3.73 -16.04 -22.65
N VAL A 24 -2.57 -16.33 -22.06
CA VAL A 24 -2.06 -15.57 -20.90
C VAL A 24 -1.89 -14.08 -21.23
N ASN A 25 -1.32 -13.73 -22.38
CA ASN A 25 -1.16 -12.35 -22.79
C ASN A 25 -2.51 -11.63 -23.00
N TYR A 26 -3.52 -12.33 -23.50
CA TYR A 26 -4.89 -11.76 -23.65
C TYR A 26 -5.51 -11.48 -22.28
N THR A 27 -5.51 -12.45 -21.40
CA THR A 27 -6.09 -12.28 -20.04
C THR A 27 -5.40 -11.17 -19.26
N GLN A 28 -4.08 -11.07 -19.35
CA GLN A 28 -3.32 -10.02 -18.68
C GLN A 28 -3.66 -8.60 -19.18
N LYS A 29 -3.97 -8.41 -20.45
CA LYS A 29 -4.41 -7.11 -20.96
C LYS A 29 -5.71 -6.65 -20.29
N TYR A 30 -6.69 -7.53 -20.17
CA TYR A 30 -7.96 -7.20 -19.52
C TYR A 30 -7.76 -6.99 -18.02
N GLN A 31 -6.98 -7.83 -17.35
CA GLN A 31 -6.64 -7.64 -15.94
C GLN A 31 -5.98 -6.29 -15.69
N MET A 32 -5.01 -5.90 -16.53
CA MET A 32 -4.35 -4.60 -16.42
C MET A 32 -5.31 -3.44 -16.61
N ALA A 33 -6.23 -3.53 -17.59
CA ALA A 33 -7.24 -2.51 -17.80
C ALA A 33 -8.17 -2.37 -16.59
N VAL A 34 -8.64 -3.49 -16.02
CA VAL A 34 -9.48 -3.49 -14.81
C VAL A 34 -8.73 -2.88 -13.62
N ILE A 35 -7.46 -3.25 -13.42
CA ILE A 35 -6.64 -2.69 -12.34
C ILE A 35 -6.48 -1.17 -12.50
N LEU A 36 -6.15 -0.69 -13.70
CA LEU A 36 -5.99 0.75 -13.95
C LEU A 36 -7.28 1.52 -13.72
N VAL A 37 -8.40 1.02 -14.20
CA VAL A 37 -9.73 1.61 -13.97
C VAL A 37 -10.05 1.61 -12.47
N GLY A 38 -9.80 0.49 -11.79
CA GLY A 38 -9.98 0.38 -10.34
C GLY A 38 -9.15 1.41 -9.57
N LEU A 39 -7.87 1.59 -9.93
CA LEU A 39 -7.00 2.60 -9.31
C LEU A 39 -7.50 4.03 -9.53
N VAL A 40 -8.02 4.34 -10.72
CA VAL A 40 -8.62 5.66 -11.00
C VAL A 40 -9.87 5.86 -10.14
N ILE A 41 -10.73 4.86 -10.02
CA ILE A 41 -11.91 4.92 -9.15
C ILE A 41 -11.50 5.13 -7.69
N VAL A 42 -10.52 4.39 -7.19
CA VAL A 42 -10.00 4.55 -5.82
C VAL A 42 -9.52 5.97 -5.60
N LEU A 43 -8.75 6.56 -6.54
CA LEU A 43 -8.28 7.93 -6.41
C LEU A 43 -9.44 8.93 -6.31
N PHE A 44 -10.42 8.85 -7.20
CA PHE A 44 -11.58 9.76 -7.16
C PHE A 44 -12.42 9.56 -5.89
N THR A 45 -12.63 8.32 -5.47
CA THR A 45 -13.33 8.01 -4.20
C THR A 45 -12.57 8.59 -3.02
N THR A 46 -11.26 8.39 -2.95
CA THR A 46 -10.44 8.96 -1.87
C THR A 46 -10.56 10.48 -1.80
N LEU A 47 -10.45 11.16 -2.94
CA LEU A 47 -10.58 12.61 -3.01
C LEU A 47 -11.99 13.10 -2.64
N SER A 48 -13.04 12.37 -3.01
CA SER A 48 -14.43 12.71 -2.69
C SER A 48 -14.78 12.51 -1.21
N LEU A 49 -14.04 11.68 -0.50
CA LEU A 49 -14.22 11.40 0.93
C LEU A 49 -13.40 12.32 1.84
N LEU A 50 -12.56 13.18 1.28
CA LEU A 50 -11.88 14.22 2.06
C LEU A 50 -12.88 15.32 2.48
N PRO A 51 -12.65 15.96 3.64
CA PRO A 51 -13.46 17.11 4.06
C PRO A 51 -13.49 18.22 3.00
N GLU A 52 -14.61 18.96 2.90
CA GLU A 52 -14.82 20.00 1.88
C GLU A 52 -13.75 21.11 1.88
N ASN A 53 -13.15 21.37 3.02
CA ASN A 53 -12.05 22.33 3.19
C ASN A 53 -10.70 21.81 2.70
N ILE A 54 -10.58 20.52 2.37
CA ILE A 54 -9.34 19.88 1.92
C ILE A 54 -9.35 19.73 0.41
N ASN A 55 -8.78 20.70 -0.28
CA ASN A 55 -8.54 20.60 -1.71
C ASN A 55 -7.27 19.75 -2.01
N PHE A 56 -7.07 19.44 -3.27
CA PHE A 56 -5.93 18.64 -3.74
C PHE A 56 -4.57 19.21 -3.29
N ILE A 57 -4.41 20.52 -3.29
CA ILE A 57 -3.16 21.18 -2.87
C ILE A 57 -2.95 21.02 -1.37
N ASN A 58 -4.01 21.17 -0.56
CA ASN A 58 -3.95 20.95 0.88
C ASN A 58 -3.61 19.49 1.22
N ALA A 59 -4.15 18.52 0.47
CA ALA A 59 -3.80 17.11 0.62
C ALA A 59 -2.31 16.87 0.39
N ILE A 60 -1.73 17.46 -0.65
CA ILE A 60 -0.27 17.37 -0.92
C ILE A 60 0.54 18.03 0.20
N LYS A 61 0.11 19.18 0.73
CA LYS A 61 0.78 19.83 1.87
C LYS A 61 0.80 18.95 3.11
N ILE A 62 -0.32 18.34 3.47
CA ILE A 62 -0.42 17.41 4.60
C ILE A 62 0.52 16.22 4.42
N ALA A 63 0.54 15.64 3.21
CA ALA A 63 1.45 14.54 2.88
C ALA A 63 2.92 14.96 3.00
N SER A 64 3.25 16.18 2.59
CA SER A 64 4.61 16.73 2.67
C SER A 64 5.08 16.94 4.10
N VAL A 65 4.21 17.45 4.99
CA VAL A 65 4.54 17.64 6.43
C VAL A 65 4.88 16.30 7.10
N ASN A 66 4.20 15.23 6.70
CA ASN A 66 4.46 13.88 7.19
C ASN A 66 5.56 13.14 6.40
N SER A 67 6.42 13.85 5.66
CA SER A 67 7.52 13.30 4.84
C SER A 67 7.09 12.21 3.83
N LYS A 68 5.79 12.14 3.49
CA LYS A 68 5.28 11.13 2.53
C LYS A 68 5.55 11.50 1.07
N MET A 69 5.97 12.73 0.81
CA MET A 69 6.38 13.22 -0.51
C MET A 69 7.88 13.13 -0.75
N GLU A 70 8.66 12.72 0.24
CA GLU A 70 10.10 12.51 0.12
C GLU A 70 10.40 11.18 -0.58
N VAL A 71 10.33 11.19 -1.91
CA VAL A 71 10.51 9.98 -2.74
C VAL A 71 11.99 9.62 -2.91
N LEU A 72 12.89 10.61 -2.85
CA LEU A 72 14.31 10.44 -3.13
C LEU A 72 15.15 10.68 -1.86
N ASN A 73 15.78 9.62 -1.37
CA ASN A 73 16.75 9.70 -0.28
C ASN A 73 18.17 9.53 -0.85
N PHE A 74 18.95 10.60 -0.85
CA PHE A 74 20.33 10.62 -1.32
C PHE A 74 21.36 10.29 -0.22
N SER A 75 20.92 10.00 1.00
CA SER A 75 21.85 9.61 2.07
C SER A 75 22.61 8.35 1.67
N PHE A 76 23.90 8.32 1.94
CA PHE A 76 24.71 7.11 1.79
C PHE A 76 24.67 6.31 3.08
N ASP A 77 23.59 5.54 3.22
CA ASP A 77 23.33 4.70 4.39
C ASP A 77 23.17 3.25 3.89
N LEU A 78 24.08 2.38 4.33
CA LEU A 78 24.11 0.96 3.93
C LEU A 78 23.05 0.11 4.66
N GLU A 79 22.51 0.60 5.78
CA GLU A 79 21.47 -0.10 6.54
C GLU A 79 20.07 0.20 5.96
N ASN A 80 19.92 1.34 5.29
CA ASN A 80 18.66 1.74 4.68
C ASN A 80 18.51 1.20 3.26
N ARG A 81 17.52 0.34 3.06
CA ARG A 81 17.21 -0.27 1.74
C ARG A 81 16.66 0.73 0.72
N TYR A 82 16.11 1.85 1.17
CA TYR A 82 15.37 2.80 0.34
C TYR A 82 16.16 4.08 0.07
N THR A 83 17.42 3.95 -0.30
CA THR A 83 18.24 5.07 -0.79
C THR A 83 18.37 5.02 -2.31
N VAL A 84 18.70 6.14 -2.94
CA VAL A 84 18.98 6.22 -4.38
C VAL A 84 20.10 5.26 -4.76
N TRP A 85 21.13 5.12 -3.91
CA TRP A 85 22.29 4.26 -4.15
C TRP A 85 21.92 2.78 -4.13
N SER A 86 21.17 2.35 -3.12
CA SER A 86 20.66 0.96 -3.04
C SER A 86 19.68 0.66 -4.19
N GLY A 87 18.89 1.65 -4.60
CA GLY A 87 17.99 1.55 -5.75
C GLY A 87 18.72 1.37 -7.07
N ILE A 88 19.78 2.15 -7.33
CA ILE A 88 20.58 2.02 -8.55
C ILE A 88 21.32 0.69 -8.58
N LEU A 89 22.08 0.35 -7.53
CA LEU A 89 22.88 -0.86 -7.50
C LEU A 89 21.99 -2.11 -7.44
N GLY A 90 21.17 -2.23 -6.40
CA GLY A 90 20.31 -3.39 -6.21
C GLY A 90 19.25 -3.53 -7.29
N GLY A 91 18.66 -2.41 -7.72
CA GLY A 91 17.70 -2.37 -8.82
C GLY A 91 18.30 -2.81 -10.15
N THR A 92 19.54 -2.43 -10.46
CA THR A 92 20.22 -2.87 -11.68
C THR A 92 20.39 -4.39 -11.69
N PHE A 93 20.92 -4.99 -10.62
CA PHE A 93 21.08 -6.45 -10.53
C PHE A 93 19.73 -7.18 -10.58
N LEU A 94 18.71 -6.66 -9.89
CA LEU A 94 17.37 -7.20 -9.93
C LEU A 94 16.78 -7.17 -11.34
N MET A 95 16.93 -6.05 -12.05
CA MET A 95 16.44 -5.91 -13.43
C MET A 95 17.21 -6.77 -14.41
N MET A 96 18.52 -6.94 -14.26
CA MET A 96 19.30 -7.87 -15.08
C MET A 96 18.82 -9.33 -14.89
N SER A 97 18.52 -9.73 -13.66
CA SER A 97 17.94 -11.05 -13.38
C SER A 97 16.53 -11.16 -14.00
N TYR A 98 15.67 -10.20 -13.78
CA TYR A 98 14.28 -10.20 -14.25
C TYR A 98 14.17 -10.19 -15.77
N PHE A 99 14.95 -9.37 -16.48
CA PHE A 99 14.91 -9.25 -17.93
C PHE A 99 15.83 -10.25 -18.67
N GLY A 100 16.84 -10.78 -17.99
CA GLY A 100 17.84 -11.64 -18.63
C GLY A 100 17.69 -13.13 -18.35
N THR A 101 17.23 -13.51 -17.16
CA THR A 101 17.23 -14.91 -16.73
C THR A 101 15.87 -15.47 -16.35
N ASP A 102 14.87 -14.63 -16.03
CA ASP A 102 13.53 -15.09 -15.72
C ASP A 102 12.83 -15.61 -16.99
N GLN A 103 12.71 -16.93 -17.09
CA GLN A 103 12.12 -17.59 -18.26
C GLN A 103 10.69 -17.09 -18.53
N SER A 104 9.91 -16.81 -17.50
CA SER A 104 8.52 -16.36 -17.66
C SER A 104 8.43 -14.98 -18.33
N GLN A 105 9.39 -14.10 -18.06
CA GLN A 105 9.46 -12.76 -18.64
C GLN A 105 10.08 -12.81 -20.04
N VAL A 106 11.23 -13.51 -20.19
CA VAL A 106 11.93 -13.65 -21.47
C VAL A 106 11.02 -14.28 -22.54
N GLN A 107 10.27 -15.33 -22.18
CA GLN A 107 9.34 -15.98 -23.11
C GLN A 107 8.23 -15.03 -23.60
N ARG A 108 7.78 -14.09 -22.78
CA ARG A 108 6.79 -13.09 -23.20
C ARG A 108 7.36 -12.13 -24.24
N TYR A 109 8.60 -11.67 -24.07
CA TYR A 109 9.25 -10.80 -25.07
C TYR A 109 9.49 -11.54 -26.36
N LEU A 110 9.96 -12.81 -26.28
CA LEU A 110 10.23 -13.64 -27.46
C LEU A 110 8.97 -14.11 -28.19
N SER A 111 7.78 -13.93 -27.62
CA SER A 111 6.51 -14.28 -28.27
C SER A 111 6.04 -13.24 -29.31
N GLY A 112 6.74 -12.14 -29.51
CA GLY A 112 6.47 -11.13 -30.52
C GLY A 112 6.68 -11.66 -31.95
N LYS A 113 5.90 -11.13 -32.92
CA LYS A 113 5.94 -11.56 -34.33
C LYS A 113 7.19 -11.07 -35.08
N SER A 114 7.85 -10.04 -34.58
CA SER A 114 9.06 -9.47 -35.19
C SER A 114 9.99 -8.88 -34.11
N LEU A 115 11.27 -8.79 -34.44
CA LEU A 115 12.27 -8.15 -33.59
C LEU A 115 11.88 -6.71 -33.20
N LYS A 116 11.34 -5.97 -34.13
CA LYS A 116 10.88 -4.58 -33.90
C LYS A 116 9.72 -4.52 -32.92
N GLU A 117 8.76 -5.47 -33.00
CA GLU A 117 7.63 -5.55 -32.06
C GLU A 117 8.10 -5.90 -30.65
N MET A 118 9.06 -6.82 -30.52
CA MET A 118 9.66 -7.19 -29.24
C MET A 118 10.41 -6.01 -28.60
N GLN A 119 11.25 -5.31 -29.36
CA GLN A 119 11.97 -4.13 -28.90
C GLN A 119 11.00 -2.99 -28.47
N LEU A 120 9.98 -2.72 -29.27
CA LEU A 120 8.98 -1.71 -28.96
C LEU A 120 8.20 -2.05 -27.69
N GLY A 121 7.86 -3.33 -27.50
CA GLY A 121 7.20 -3.81 -26.28
C GLY A 121 8.04 -3.61 -25.02
N MET A 122 9.34 -3.85 -25.09
CA MET A 122 10.26 -3.63 -23.97
C MET A 122 10.40 -2.14 -23.63
N ILE A 123 10.57 -1.28 -24.66
CA ILE A 123 10.64 0.17 -24.48
C ILE A 123 9.32 0.69 -23.88
N PHE A 124 8.18 0.27 -24.42
CA PHE A 124 6.87 0.65 -23.90
C PHE A 124 6.70 0.24 -22.43
N ASN A 125 7.10 -0.97 -22.07
CA ASN A 125 7.04 -1.44 -20.69
C ASN A 125 7.89 -0.54 -19.77
N GLY A 126 9.12 -0.21 -20.16
CA GLY A 126 10.01 0.68 -19.39
C GLY A 126 9.42 2.08 -19.23
N VAL A 127 8.97 2.69 -20.31
CA VAL A 127 8.43 4.07 -20.31
C VAL A 127 7.10 4.16 -19.58
N PHE A 128 6.21 3.19 -19.75
CA PHE A 128 4.88 3.20 -19.13
C PHE A 128 4.92 2.83 -17.64
N LYS A 129 5.83 1.93 -17.25
CA LYS A 129 5.93 1.46 -15.87
C LYS A 129 6.31 2.57 -14.88
N ILE A 130 7.16 3.51 -15.29
CA ILE A 130 7.60 4.61 -14.42
C ILE A 130 6.42 5.50 -14.00
N PRO A 131 5.67 6.15 -14.91
CA PRO A 131 4.54 6.99 -14.50
C PRO A 131 3.43 6.19 -13.80
N MET A 132 3.20 4.95 -14.19
CA MET A 132 2.25 4.06 -13.50
C MET A 132 2.67 3.82 -12.04
N GLN A 133 3.96 3.59 -11.78
CA GLN A 133 4.45 3.40 -10.42
C GLN A 133 4.27 4.66 -9.56
N PHE A 134 4.58 5.84 -10.12
CA PHE A 134 4.30 7.11 -9.44
C PHE A 134 2.81 7.28 -9.14
N PHE A 135 1.95 6.92 -10.08
CA PHE A 135 0.50 6.99 -9.89
C PHE A 135 0.00 6.09 -8.76
N ILE A 136 0.50 4.83 -8.69
CA ILE A 136 0.16 3.89 -7.61
C ILE A 136 0.64 4.43 -6.25
N LEU A 137 1.87 4.92 -6.17
CA LEU A 137 2.41 5.50 -4.94
C LEU A 137 1.62 6.75 -4.51
N PHE A 138 1.23 7.57 -5.47
CA PHE A 138 0.42 8.75 -5.21
C PHE A 138 -0.95 8.40 -4.63
N ILE A 139 -1.62 7.36 -5.13
CA ILE A 139 -2.87 6.85 -4.55
C ILE A 139 -2.63 6.44 -3.10
N GLY A 140 -1.53 5.73 -2.81
CA GLY A 140 -1.16 5.37 -1.43
C GLY A 140 -0.99 6.60 -0.53
N VAL A 141 -0.39 7.67 -1.04
CA VAL A 141 -0.27 8.95 -0.31
C VAL A 141 -1.64 9.57 -0.07
N MET A 142 -2.56 9.53 -1.04
CA MET A 142 -3.92 10.06 -0.86
C MET A 142 -4.72 9.25 0.16
N VAL A 143 -4.59 7.94 0.19
CA VAL A 143 -5.18 7.08 1.24
C VAL A 143 -4.59 7.40 2.61
N PHE A 144 -3.29 7.69 2.70
CA PHE A 144 -2.69 8.18 3.94
C PHE A 144 -3.32 9.50 4.39
N VAL A 145 -3.53 10.46 3.49
CA VAL A 145 -4.19 11.73 3.81
C VAL A 145 -5.64 11.52 4.26
N PHE A 146 -6.36 10.61 3.63
CA PHE A 146 -7.70 10.21 4.06
C PHE A 146 -7.74 9.79 5.54
N TYR A 147 -6.78 8.97 5.98
CA TYR A 147 -6.67 8.54 7.38
C TYR A 147 -6.17 9.62 8.36
N GLN A 148 -5.80 10.81 7.88
CA GLN A 148 -5.59 11.97 8.78
C GLN A 148 -6.90 12.61 9.24
N PHE A 149 -8.00 12.34 8.54
CA PHE A 149 -9.34 12.89 8.83
C PHE A 149 -10.37 11.83 9.18
N ASN A 150 -10.05 10.58 8.97
CA ASN A 150 -10.93 9.44 9.25
C ASN A 150 -10.23 8.47 10.20
N PRO A 151 -10.92 8.01 11.27
CA PRO A 151 -10.31 7.10 12.23
C PRO A 151 -9.90 5.80 11.54
N SER A 152 -8.73 5.31 11.91
CA SER A 152 -8.19 4.05 11.41
C SER A 152 -8.07 3.03 12.53
N PRO A 153 -8.22 1.72 12.25
CA PRO A 153 -7.99 0.70 13.27
C PRO A 153 -6.53 0.75 13.76
N ILE A 154 -6.29 0.33 14.99
CA ILE A 154 -4.94 0.27 15.55
C ILE A 154 -4.06 -0.79 14.84
N ASN A 155 -4.70 -1.83 14.29
CA ASN A 155 -4.10 -2.81 13.39
C ASN A 155 -5.08 -3.11 12.26
N PHE A 156 -4.63 -3.03 11.01
CA PHE A 156 -5.47 -3.22 9.82
C PHE A 156 -5.74 -4.70 9.50
N ASN A 157 -5.01 -5.64 10.11
CA ASN A 157 -5.28 -7.06 9.96
C ASN A 157 -6.39 -7.49 10.95
N PRO A 158 -7.60 -7.88 10.49
CA PRO A 158 -8.70 -8.26 11.37
C PRO A 158 -8.36 -9.42 12.32
N GLN A 159 -7.52 -10.36 11.87
CA GLN A 159 -7.07 -11.47 12.68
C GLN A 159 -6.25 -11.02 13.91
N GLY A 160 -5.59 -9.87 13.81
CA GLY A 160 -4.85 -9.27 14.91
C GLY A 160 -5.76 -8.88 16.08
N GLU A 161 -6.92 -8.31 15.80
CA GLU A 161 -7.91 -7.98 16.84
C GLU A 161 -8.57 -9.24 17.42
N GLU A 162 -8.94 -10.20 16.56
CA GLU A 162 -9.55 -11.47 17.00
C GLU A 162 -8.67 -12.28 17.96
N VAL A 163 -7.36 -12.28 17.74
CA VAL A 163 -6.44 -13.07 18.57
C VAL A 163 -6.29 -12.51 19.99
N ILE A 164 -6.43 -11.19 20.14
CA ILE A 164 -6.34 -10.49 21.42
C ILE A 164 -7.50 -10.83 22.36
N PHE A 165 -8.70 -11.02 21.81
CA PHE A 165 -9.89 -11.33 22.62
C PHE A 165 -9.70 -12.57 23.47
N ASN A 166 -10.12 -12.48 24.74
CA ASN A 166 -9.99 -13.52 25.76
C ASN A 166 -8.53 -13.90 26.09
N THR A 167 -7.61 -12.95 25.98
CA THR A 167 -6.23 -13.08 26.47
C THR A 167 -5.96 -12.10 27.60
N VAL A 168 -4.87 -12.30 28.31
CA VAL A 168 -4.39 -11.38 29.37
C VAL A 168 -4.01 -10.00 28.83
N TYR A 169 -3.83 -9.85 27.52
CA TYR A 169 -3.43 -8.62 26.84
C TYR A 169 -4.62 -7.77 26.38
N GLN A 170 -5.86 -8.24 26.55
CA GLN A 170 -7.05 -7.57 26.04
C GLN A 170 -7.23 -6.15 26.61
N ASN A 171 -7.06 -5.99 27.92
CA ASN A 171 -7.25 -4.69 28.57
C ASN A 171 -6.19 -3.67 28.11
N GLU A 172 -4.91 -4.07 28.08
CA GLU A 172 -3.82 -3.20 27.58
C GLU A 172 -4.06 -2.80 26.10
N TYR A 173 -4.58 -3.72 25.29
CA TYR A 173 -4.90 -3.42 23.89
C TYR A 173 -6.05 -2.42 23.75
N ILE A 174 -7.06 -2.49 24.61
CA ILE A 174 -8.18 -1.52 24.63
C ILE A 174 -7.67 -0.14 25.03
N GLU A 175 -6.83 -0.03 26.06
CA GLU A 175 -6.21 1.22 26.49
C GLU A 175 -5.37 1.87 25.36
N LEU A 176 -4.61 1.06 24.60
CA LEU A 176 -3.88 1.54 23.43
C LEU A 176 -4.81 2.05 22.33
N LYS A 177 -5.95 1.41 22.12
CA LYS A 177 -6.97 1.82 21.14
C LYS A 177 -7.59 3.16 21.52
N GLU A 178 -7.96 3.35 22.78
CA GLU A 178 -8.48 4.62 23.31
C GLU A 178 -7.42 5.73 23.18
N SER A 179 -6.17 5.45 23.56
CA SER A 179 -5.07 6.41 23.41
C SER A 179 -4.82 6.81 21.95
N LEU A 180 -5.00 5.88 21.01
CA LEU A 180 -4.90 6.16 19.58
C LEU A 180 -6.04 7.06 19.09
N GLU A 181 -7.26 6.85 19.58
CA GLU A 181 -8.42 7.71 19.26
C GLU A 181 -8.21 9.16 19.76
N ASP A 182 -7.64 9.33 20.94
CA ASP A 182 -7.38 10.66 21.48
C ASP A 182 -6.22 11.35 20.74
N ASN A 183 -5.15 10.61 20.42
CA ASN A 183 -4.09 11.11 19.56
C ASN A 183 -4.61 11.52 18.18
N PHE A 184 -5.50 10.74 17.58
CA PHE A 184 -6.14 11.05 16.29
C PHE A 184 -6.94 12.36 16.35
N LYS A 185 -7.76 12.57 17.41
CA LYS A 185 -8.54 13.80 17.59
C LYS A 185 -7.64 15.03 17.68
N GLU A 186 -6.59 14.97 18.52
CA GLU A 186 -5.64 16.06 18.65
C GLU A 186 -4.91 16.33 17.34
N LYS A 187 -4.40 15.28 16.68
CA LYS A 187 -3.69 15.40 15.41
C LYS A 187 -4.55 16.03 14.32
N THR A 188 -5.82 15.64 14.21
CA THR A 188 -6.74 16.21 13.23
C THR A 188 -6.95 17.71 13.46
N LEU A 189 -7.06 18.17 14.71
CA LEU A 189 -7.16 19.59 15.03
C LEU A 189 -5.89 20.35 14.61
N VAL A 190 -4.72 19.82 14.97
CA VAL A 190 -3.44 20.45 14.63
C VAL A 190 -3.21 20.50 13.11
N VAL A 191 -3.60 19.47 12.37
CA VAL A 191 -3.54 19.46 10.90
C VAL A 191 -4.44 20.53 10.30
N ASN A 192 -5.65 20.74 10.83
CA ASN A 192 -6.53 21.82 10.36
C ASN A 192 -5.97 23.21 10.68
N GLU A 193 -5.38 23.43 11.85
CA GLU A 193 -4.68 24.66 12.20
C GLU A 193 -3.48 24.93 11.30
N PHE A 194 -2.70 23.89 11.01
CA PHE A 194 -1.56 23.97 10.10
C PHE A 194 -1.94 24.43 8.69
N LEU A 195 -3.07 24.00 8.17
CA LEU A 195 -3.56 24.45 6.86
C LEU A 195 -3.88 25.94 6.80
N ILE A 196 -4.13 26.59 7.96
CA ILE A 196 -4.43 28.01 8.06
C ILE A 196 -3.14 28.83 8.23
N SER A 197 -2.21 28.40 9.11
CA SER A 197 -1.07 29.20 9.54
C SER A 197 0.31 28.71 9.07
N GLU A 198 0.42 27.49 8.57
CA GLU A 198 1.66 26.85 8.05
C GLU A 198 2.93 27.09 8.92
N SER A 199 2.77 27.14 10.25
CA SER A 199 3.89 27.41 11.15
C SER A 199 4.77 26.20 11.37
N GLN A 200 6.07 26.42 11.62
CA GLN A 200 7.01 25.34 11.92
C GLN A 200 6.65 24.63 13.23
N GLU A 201 6.14 25.36 14.21
CA GLU A 201 5.71 24.78 15.49
C GLU A 201 4.58 23.75 15.31
N LEU A 202 3.58 24.05 14.46
CA LEU A 202 2.51 23.10 14.15
C LEU A 202 3.03 21.89 13.37
N LYS A 203 4.00 22.09 12.48
CA LYS A 203 4.66 20.98 11.78
C LYS A 203 5.36 20.04 12.75
N ASP A 204 6.12 20.59 13.69
CA ASP A 204 6.82 19.80 14.71
C ASP A 204 5.82 19.07 15.62
N LYS A 205 4.68 19.70 15.94
CA LYS A 205 3.61 19.07 16.71
C LYS A 205 2.95 17.92 15.94
N ILE A 206 2.69 18.08 14.62
CA ILE A 206 2.16 16.99 13.77
C ILE A 206 3.14 15.81 13.75
N ASN A 207 4.44 16.07 13.59
CA ASN A 207 5.45 15.01 13.58
C ASN A 207 5.50 14.26 14.91
N ASN A 208 5.46 14.97 16.04
CA ASN A 208 5.44 14.35 17.37
C ASN A 208 4.19 13.46 17.57
N LEU A 209 3.01 13.96 17.22
CA LEU A 209 1.77 13.15 17.27
C LEU A 209 1.83 11.94 16.34
N SER A 210 2.49 12.05 15.19
CA SER A 210 2.69 10.92 14.27
C SER A 210 3.67 9.88 14.82
N GLU A 211 4.70 10.31 15.55
CA GLU A 211 5.61 9.40 16.26
C GLU A 211 4.89 8.68 17.41
N GLN A 212 4.05 9.39 18.16
CA GLN A 212 3.22 8.78 19.20
C GLN A 212 2.22 7.77 18.63
N GLU A 213 1.54 8.10 17.52
CA GLU A 213 0.70 7.15 16.80
C GLU A 213 1.47 5.88 16.42
N GLN A 214 2.66 6.04 15.84
CA GLN A 214 3.48 4.91 15.44
C GLN A 214 3.89 4.05 16.65
N TYR A 215 4.26 4.67 17.77
CA TYR A 215 4.57 3.97 19.00
C TYR A 215 3.38 3.13 19.52
N LEU A 216 2.16 3.71 19.54
CA LEU A 216 0.95 2.99 19.98
C LEU A 216 0.66 1.78 19.08
N ARG A 217 0.80 1.94 17.77
CA ARG A 217 0.64 0.85 16.80
C ARG A 217 1.68 -0.25 16.95
N ASP A 218 2.93 0.11 17.21
CA ASP A 218 4.00 -0.87 17.39
C ASP A 218 3.85 -1.63 18.71
N ARG A 219 3.37 -0.96 19.78
CA ARG A 219 2.98 -1.63 21.03
C ARG A 219 1.85 -2.63 20.78
N ALA A 220 0.80 -2.25 20.05
CA ALA A 220 -0.31 -3.14 19.70
C ALA A 220 0.17 -4.36 18.90
N LYS A 221 1.10 -4.20 17.96
CA LYS A 221 1.71 -5.32 17.21
C LYS A 221 2.43 -6.31 18.11
N ILE A 222 3.14 -5.81 19.12
CA ILE A 222 3.82 -6.65 20.12
C ILE A 222 2.79 -7.47 20.91
N LEU A 223 1.68 -6.86 21.33
CA LEU A 223 0.63 -7.57 22.05
C LEU A 223 -0.05 -8.63 21.18
N ILE A 224 -0.32 -8.32 19.90
CA ILE A 224 -0.88 -9.27 18.92
C ILE A 224 0.07 -10.48 18.77
N HIS A 225 1.37 -10.24 18.64
CA HIS A 225 2.36 -11.31 18.52
C HIS A 225 2.36 -12.20 19.76
N LYS A 226 2.40 -11.62 20.97
CA LYS A 226 2.35 -12.38 22.24
C LYS A 226 1.05 -13.17 22.39
N ALA A 227 -0.09 -12.59 22.02
CA ALA A 227 -1.38 -13.27 22.06
C ALA A 227 -1.44 -14.44 21.06
N ALA A 228 -0.89 -14.27 19.87
CA ALA A 228 -0.79 -15.31 18.86
C ALA A 228 0.08 -16.49 19.34
N GLU A 229 1.21 -16.22 19.99
CA GLU A 229 2.07 -17.25 20.60
C GLU A 229 1.32 -18.03 21.68
N LEU A 230 0.60 -17.35 22.59
CA LEU A 230 -0.20 -17.99 23.63
C LEU A 230 -1.26 -18.94 23.04
N LYS A 231 -1.93 -18.53 21.97
CA LYS A 231 -2.94 -19.31 21.27
C LYS A 231 -2.37 -20.32 20.28
N LYS A 232 -1.05 -20.38 20.11
CA LYS A 232 -0.34 -21.20 19.10
C LYS A 232 -0.88 -20.96 17.68
N GLN A 233 -1.25 -19.70 17.38
CA GLN A 233 -1.73 -19.29 16.06
C GLN A 233 -0.61 -18.54 15.34
N LYS A 234 -0.48 -18.78 14.03
CA LYS A 234 0.46 -18.06 13.19
C LYS A 234 -0.26 -16.86 12.56
N ILE A 235 -0.11 -15.70 13.15
CA ILE A 235 -0.71 -14.45 12.66
C ILE A 235 0.38 -13.47 12.28
N GLU A 236 0.22 -12.82 11.14
CA GLU A 236 1.08 -11.72 10.73
C GLU A 236 0.70 -10.45 11.48
N SER A 237 1.58 -9.96 12.34
CA SER A 237 1.37 -8.71 13.08
C SER A 237 1.68 -7.48 12.22
N ASN A 238 2.44 -7.62 11.12
CA ASN A 238 2.67 -6.54 10.17
C ASN A 238 1.41 -6.36 9.30
N ASP A 239 0.82 -5.18 9.40
CA ASP A 239 -0.47 -4.85 8.80
C ASP A 239 -0.38 -3.87 7.61
N LYS A 240 0.83 -3.53 7.15
CA LYS A 240 1.04 -2.54 6.09
C LYS A 240 0.33 -2.89 4.79
N ASP A 241 0.30 -4.18 4.44
CA ASP A 241 -0.34 -4.65 3.21
C ASP A 241 -1.87 -4.65 3.31
N TYR A 242 -2.42 -4.56 4.53
CA TYR A 242 -3.87 -4.53 4.77
C TYR A 242 -4.47 -3.13 4.69
N VAL A 243 -3.67 -2.05 4.81
CA VAL A 243 -4.17 -0.67 4.81
C VAL A 243 -5.01 -0.35 3.57
N PHE A 244 -4.47 -0.66 2.39
CA PHE A 244 -5.15 -0.40 1.13
C PHE A 244 -6.38 -1.30 0.92
N ILE A 245 -6.27 -2.56 1.32
CA ILE A 245 -7.39 -3.52 1.27
C ILE A 245 -8.52 -3.06 2.19
N HIS A 246 -8.21 -2.66 3.41
CA HIS A 246 -9.18 -2.12 4.37
C HIS A 246 -9.89 -0.89 3.80
N PHE A 247 -9.13 0.05 3.22
CA PHE A 247 -9.70 1.24 2.59
C PHE A 247 -10.71 0.86 1.49
N ILE A 248 -10.35 -0.08 0.61
CA ILE A 248 -11.23 -0.54 -0.47
C ILE A 248 -12.51 -1.16 0.08
N LEU A 249 -12.40 -2.07 1.04
CA LEU A 249 -13.54 -2.82 1.59
C LEU A 249 -14.54 -1.93 2.32
N GLU A 250 -14.06 -0.88 3.00
CA GLU A 250 -14.90 0.02 3.79
C GLU A 250 -15.52 1.15 2.95
N ASN A 251 -14.82 1.62 1.91
CA ASN A 251 -15.18 2.88 1.26
C ASN A 251 -15.63 2.74 -0.20
N LEU A 252 -15.36 1.61 -0.87
CA LEU A 252 -15.83 1.43 -2.23
C LEU A 252 -17.25 0.83 -2.29
N PRO A 253 -18.03 1.17 -3.32
CA PRO A 253 -19.34 0.56 -3.54
C PRO A 253 -19.25 -0.96 -3.71
N LYS A 254 -20.19 -1.70 -3.09
CA LYS A 254 -20.26 -3.18 -3.11
C LYS A 254 -20.37 -3.84 -4.49
N GLY A 255 -20.19 -3.17 -5.57
CA GLY A 255 -20.18 -3.73 -6.94
C GLY A 255 -18.83 -3.57 -7.63
N LEU A 256 -17.88 -2.91 -6.96
CA LEU A 256 -16.52 -2.66 -7.45
C LEU A 256 -15.46 -3.48 -6.69
N ILE A 257 -15.89 -4.16 -5.64
CA ILE A 257 -15.04 -5.02 -4.79
C ILE A 257 -15.02 -6.47 -5.31
#